data_d6d8672ed76d09fb4e5b7a49e386d60f
#
_entry.id   d6d8672ed76d09fb4e5b7a49e386d60f
#
_cell.length_a   1.000
_cell.length_b   1.000
_cell.length_c   1.000
_cell.angle_alpha   90.00
_cell.angle_beta   90.00
_cell.angle_gamma   90.00
#
_symmetry.space_group_name_H-M   'P 1'
#
loop_
_entity.id
_entity.type
_entity.pdbx_description
1 polymer ?
#
loop_
_entity_poly.entity_id
_entity_poly.type
_entity_poly.pdbx_seq_one_letter_code
_entity_poly.pdbx_strand_id
1 'polypeptide(L)'
;STSNVIDDLQLYGLVVLRVLIGWHFLYEGIAKLLNPYWSSAAFLLDAKWIFSGLAKWIVSNPSILSLVDNLNMWGLTLIGACLILGLFGRHVSMLGMLLVLVYYLFTPSFWWLEYARPGEGSYLVVNKNLIEACALFVVYLFPTSELIGLDRLVFKNNS
;
A
#
# COMPACT_ATOMS: atom_id res chain seq x y z
N SER A 1 18.80 11.18 30.41
CA SER A 1 18.57 11.12 28.97
C SER A 1 18.28 9.67 28.61
N THR A 2 17.04 9.27 28.70
CA THR A 2 16.57 8.00 28.17
C THR A 2 16.52 8.12 26.65
N SER A 3 17.64 7.82 26.00
CA SER A 3 17.64 7.50 24.61
C SER A 3 16.72 6.29 24.47
N ASN A 4 15.56 6.45 23.85
CA ASN A 4 14.67 5.36 23.49
C ASN A 4 15.36 4.52 22.41
N VAL A 5 16.29 3.69 22.83
CA VAL A 5 16.82 2.64 21.99
C VAL A 5 15.70 1.64 21.84
N ILE A 6 15.20 1.49 20.62
CA ILE A 6 14.25 0.42 20.31
C ILE A 6 14.97 -0.88 20.68
N ASP A 7 14.36 -1.64 21.55
CA ASP A 7 14.82 -2.96 21.95
C ASP A 7 14.92 -3.86 20.70
N ASP A 8 15.85 -4.78 20.67
CA ASP A 8 16.09 -5.68 19.54
C ASP A 8 14.82 -6.44 19.14
N LEU A 9 14.02 -6.85 20.11
CA LEU A 9 12.77 -7.53 19.84
C LEU A 9 11.75 -6.62 19.12
N GLN A 10 11.68 -5.36 19.53
CA GLN A 10 10.84 -4.35 18.87
C GLN A 10 11.32 -4.09 17.44
N LEU A 11 12.63 -4.00 17.24
CA LEU A 11 13.23 -3.84 15.93
C LEU A 11 12.88 -5.01 15.00
N TYR A 12 13.04 -6.24 15.46
CA TYR A 12 12.67 -7.41 14.67
C TYR A 12 11.18 -7.50 14.37
N GLY A 13 10.34 -7.12 15.33
CA GLY A 13 8.89 -7.03 15.11
C GLY A 13 8.53 -6.04 14.00
N LEU A 14 9.15 -4.87 14.01
CA LEU A 14 8.94 -3.86 12.97
C LEU A 14 9.47 -4.29 11.60
N VAL A 15 10.60 -4.99 11.55
CA VAL A 15 11.15 -5.56 10.31
C VAL A 15 10.23 -6.61 9.73
N VAL A 16 9.71 -7.51 10.56
CA VAL A 16 8.74 -8.52 10.14
C VAL A 16 7.48 -7.86 9.57
N LEU A 17 6.95 -6.86 10.26
CA LEU A 17 5.79 -6.10 9.78
C LEU A 17 6.05 -5.48 8.40
N ARG A 18 7.19 -4.81 8.24
CA ARG A 18 7.60 -4.21 6.96
C ARG A 18 7.68 -5.25 5.84
N VAL A 19 8.31 -6.38 6.09
CA VAL A 19 8.49 -7.45 5.10
C VAL A 19 7.16 -8.09 4.73
N LEU A 20 6.27 -8.32 5.69
CA LEU A 20 4.94 -8.88 5.42
C LEU A 20 4.07 -7.94 4.58
N ILE A 21 4.09 -6.65 4.87
CA ILE A 21 3.36 -5.66 4.06
C ILE A 21 3.98 -5.60 2.65
N GLY A 22 5.30 -5.60 2.57
CA GLY A 22 6.02 -5.63 1.30
C GLY A 22 5.70 -6.86 0.46
N TRP A 23 5.62 -8.01 1.09
CA TRP A 23 5.20 -9.26 0.43
C TRP A 23 3.77 -9.17 -0.11
N HIS A 24 2.85 -8.65 0.69
CA HIS A 24 1.46 -8.44 0.26
C HIS A 24 1.39 -7.55 -0.99
N PHE A 25 2.08 -6.41 -0.98
CA PHE A 25 2.12 -5.49 -2.11
C PHE A 25 2.76 -6.14 -3.34
N LEU A 26 3.90 -6.81 -3.15
CA LEU A 26 4.61 -7.48 -4.24
C LEU A 26 3.75 -8.57 -4.88
N TYR A 27 3.11 -9.40 -4.07
CA TYR A 27 2.23 -10.46 -4.54
C TYR A 27 1.05 -9.90 -5.35
N GLU A 28 0.38 -8.88 -4.82
CA GLU A 28 -0.71 -8.20 -5.50
C GLU A 28 -0.25 -7.59 -6.84
N GLY A 29 0.89 -6.91 -6.85
CA GLY A 29 1.43 -6.29 -8.04
C GLY A 29 1.81 -7.31 -9.12
N ILE A 30 2.52 -8.36 -8.75
CA ILE A 30 2.94 -9.43 -9.68
C ILE A 30 1.72 -10.20 -10.21
N ALA A 31 0.76 -10.51 -9.37
CA ALA A 31 -0.46 -11.20 -9.79
C ALA A 31 -1.22 -10.40 -10.86
N LYS A 32 -1.27 -9.08 -10.71
CA LYS A 32 -1.87 -8.19 -11.69
C LYS A 32 -1.06 -8.11 -12.98
N LEU A 33 0.27 -8.01 -12.89
CA LEU A 33 1.16 -7.98 -14.07
C LEU A 33 1.08 -9.26 -14.90
N LEU A 34 0.90 -10.41 -14.26
CA LEU A 34 0.79 -11.69 -14.93
C LEU A 34 -0.59 -11.96 -15.52
N ASN A 35 -1.59 -11.20 -15.14
CA ASN A 35 -2.95 -11.32 -15.66
C ASN A 35 -3.18 -10.31 -16.79
N PRO A 36 -3.21 -10.76 -18.07
CA PRO A 36 -3.36 -9.85 -19.22
C PRO A 36 -4.74 -9.20 -19.29
N TYR A 37 -5.72 -9.72 -18.57
CA TYR A 37 -7.09 -9.21 -18.54
C TYR A 37 -7.39 -8.34 -17.33
N TRP A 38 -6.40 -8.12 -16.46
CA TRP A 38 -6.63 -7.30 -15.29
C TRP A 38 -6.78 -5.82 -15.65
N SER A 39 -7.79 -5.18 -15.05
CA SER A 39 -7.98 -3.73 -15.10
C SER A 39 -8.56 -3.25 -13.78
N SER A 40 -8.25 -2.03 -13.41
CA SER A 40 -8.86 -1.34 -12.27
C SER A 40 -10.32 -0.93 -12.53
N ALA A 41 -10.84 -1.13 -13.74
CA ALA A 41 -12.19 -0.74 -14.12
C ALA A 41 -13.25 -1.32 -13.18
N ALA A 42 -13.15 -2.60 -12.83
CA ALA A 42 -14.10 -3.24 -11.91
C ALA A 42 -14.09 -2.60 -10.52
N PHE A 43 -12.92 -2.27 -10.01
CA PHE A 43 -12.77 -1.55 -8.75
C PHE A 43 -13.34 -0.13 -8.84
N LEU A 44 -13.02 0.60 -9.89
CA LEU A 44 -13.48 1.97 -10.10
C LEU A 44 -14.98 2.06 -10.29
N LEU A 45 -15.58 1.10 -11.02
CA LEU A 45 -17.03 1.03 -11.19
C LEU A 45 -17.77 0.73 -9.87
N ASP A 46 -17.09 0.10 -8.93
CA ASP A 46 -17.63 -0.18 -7.59
C ASP A 46 -17.41 0.99 -6.61
N ALA A 47 -16.75 2.05 -7.04
CA ALA A 47 -16.52 3.22 -6.19
C ALA A 47 -17.83 3.89 -5.77
N LYS A 48 -17.89 4.23 -4.50
CA LYS A 48 -19.04 4.87 -3.87
C LYS A 48 -18.63 6.23 -3.33
N TRP A 49 -19.62 6.95 -2.81
CA TRP A 49 -19.38 8.18 -2.13
C TRP A 49 -18.92 9.31 -3.08
N ILE A 50 -18.17 10.29 -2.57
CA ILE A 50 -17.76 11.49 -3.32
C ILE A 50 -16.84 11.18 -4.50
N PHE A 51 -16.14 10.05 -4.48
CA PHE A 51 -15.18 9.65 -5.52
C PHE A 51 -15.81 8.87 -6.68
N SER A 52 -17.13 8.56 -6.63
CA SER A 52 -17.81 7.80 -7.68
C SER A 52 -17.79 8.52 -9.03
N GLY A 53 -17.94 9.85 -9.04
CA GLY A 53 -17.91 10.64 -10.27
C GLY A 53 -16.53 10.65 -10.92
N LEU A 54 -15.46 10.82 -10.12
CA LEU A 54 -14.08 10.74 -10.60
C LEU A 54 -13.75 9.35 -11.14
N ALA A 55 -14.17 8.30 -10.45
CA ALA A 55 -13.96 6.93 -10.89
C ALA A 55 -14.64 6.63 -12.23
N LYS A 56 -15.88 7.06 -12.41
CA LYS A 56 -16.60 6.93 -13.68
C LYS A 56 -15.92 7.68 -14.81
N TRP A 57 -15.41 8.88 -14.54
CA TRP A 57 -14.67 9.65 -15.52
C TRP A 57 -13.38 8.93 -15.96
N ILE A 58 -12.62 8.34 -15.03
CA ILE A 58 -11.43 7.57 -15.35
C ILE A 58 -11.77 6.37 -16.23
N VAL A 59 -12.82 5.62 -15.90
CA VAL A 59 -13.24 4.45 -16.67
C VAL A 59 -13.70 4.84 -18.08
N SER A 60 -14.31 6.01 -18.24
CA SER A 60 -14.77 6.49 -19.54
C SER A 60 -13.65 6.94 -20.49
N ASN A 61 -12.43 7.15 -19.98
CA ASN A 61 -11.27 7.57 -20.76
C ASN A 61 -10.23 6.44 -20.83
N PRO A 62 -10.16 5.67 -21.95
CA PRO A 62 -9.27 4.50 -22.03
C PRO A 62 -7.80 4.78 -21.77
N SER A 63 -7.30 5.93 -22.23
CA SER A 63 -5.90 6.32 -22.02
C SER A 63 -5.59 6.57 -20.54
N ILE A 64 -6.49 7.21 -19.82
CA ILE A 64 -6.36 7.49 -18.39
C ILE A 64 -6.50 6.20 -17.58
N LEU A 65 -7.44 5.34 -17.94
CA LEU A 65 -7.62 4.03 -17.31
C LEU A 65 -6.35 3.18 -17.47
N SER A 66 -5.76 3.16 -18.66
CA SER A 66 -4.50 2.44 -18.90
C SER A 66 -3.36 2.98 -18.03
N LEU A 67 -3.26 4.29 -17.89
CA LEU A 67 -2.26 4.92 -17.01
C LEU A 67 -2.48 4.52 -15.55
N VAL A 68 -3.71 4.56 -15.07
CA VAL A 68 -4.06 4.16 -13.70
C VAL A 68 -3.76 2.68 -13.48
N ASP A 69 -4.07 1.81 -14.43
CA ASP A 69 -3.78 0.38 -14.35
C ASP A 69 -2.27 0.14 -14.22
N ASN A 70 -1.47 0.78 -15.07
CA ASN A 70 -0.01 0.63 -15.03
C ASN A 70 0.59 1.19 -13.74
N LEU A 71 0.14 2.35 -13.27
CA LEU A 71 0.61 2.91 -12.01
C LEU A 71 0.27 2.00 -10.83
N ASN A 72 -0.90 1.36 -10.86
CA ASN A 72 -1.32 0.43 -9.81
C ASN A 72 -0.43 -0.83 -9.79
N MET A 73 -0.29 -1.50 -10.93
CA MET A 73 0.49 -2.73 -11.04
C MET A 73 1.96 -2.52 -10.69
N TRP A 74 2.60 -1.55 -11.32
CA TRP A 74 4.01 -1.26 -11.08
C TRP A 74 4.25 -0.60 -9.73
N GLY A 75 3.36 0.26 -9.28
CA GLY A 75 3.45 0.87 -7.96
C GLY A 75 3.44 -0.17 -6.85
N LEU A 76 2.49 -1.09 -6.88
CA LEU A 76 2.42 -2.19 -5.90
C LEU A 76 3.68 -3.06 -5.94
N THR A 77 4.13 -3.43 -7.13
CA THR A 77 5.31 -4.29 -7.31
C THR A 77 6.57 -3.61 -6.78
N LEU A 78 6.81 -2.36 -7.17
CA LEU A 78 8.02 -1.62 -6.77
C LEU A 78 8.02 -1.26 -5.28
N ILE A 79 6.90 -0.80 -4.75
CA ILE A 79 6.77 -0.51 -3.31
C ILE A 79 6.98 -1.78 -2.50
N GLY A 80 6.36 -2.88 -2.91
CA GLY A 80 6.52 -4.17 -2.24
C GLY A 80 7.96 -4.65 -2.23
N ALA A 81 8.64 -4.61 -3.36
CA ALA A 81 10.04 -5.00 -3.47
C ALA A 81 10.95 -4.12 -2.60
N CYS A 82 10.75 -2.80 -2.63
CA CYS A 82 11.52 -1.86 -1.81
C CYS A 82 11.29 -2.08 -0.31
N LEU A 83 10.06 -2.37 0.12
CA LEU A 83 9.76 -2.66 1.52
C LEU A 83 10.45 -3.95 2.00
N ILE A 84 10.45 -4.99 1.18
CA ILE A 84 11.13 -6.26 1.52
C ILE A 84 12.63 -6.04 1.64
N LEU A 85 13.22 -5.36 0.66
CA LEU A 85 14.67 -5.11 0.61
C LEU A 85 15.12 -4.04 1.61
N GLY A 86 14.20 -3.24 2.12
CA GLY A 86 14.54 -2.10 2.97
C GLY A 86 15.25 -0.98 2.21
N LEU A 87 14.82 -0.73 0.97
CA LEU A 87 15.34 0.34 0.12
C LEU A 87 14.37 1.50 0.08
N PHE A 88 14.84 2.72 0.34
CA PHE A 88 14.00 3.93 0.47
C PHE A 88 12.81 3.75 1.43
N GLY A 89 13.02 3.04 2.53
CA GLY A 89 11.96 2.55 3.42
C GLY A 89 10.97 3.61 3.87
N ARG A 90 11.45 4.80 4.24
CA ARG A 90 10.57 5.91 4.67
C ARG A 90 9.72 6.42 3.53
N HIS A 91 10.27 6.64 2.34
CA HIS A 91 9.55 7.15 1.18
C HIS A 91 8.54 6.14 0.65
N VAL A 92 8.95 4.87 0.49
CA VAL A 92 8.05 3.83 -0.01
C VAL A 92 6.95 3.49 0.99
N SER A 93 7.20 3.58 2.29
CA SER A 93 6.17 3.42 3.32
C SER A 93 5.09 4.49 3.20
N MET A 94 5.49 5.74 2.97
CA MET A 94 4.55 6.84 2.74
C MET A 94 3.76 6.65 1.45
N LEU A 95 4.42 6.29 0.36
CA LEU A 95 3.75 6.03 -0.93
C LEU A 95 2.76 4.87 -0.83
N GLY A 96 3.14 3.80 -0.15
CA GLY A 96 2.27 2.66 0.10
C GLY A 96 1.06 3.03 0.95
N MET A 97 1.27 3.82 1.99
CA MET A 97 0.19 4.33 2.84
C MET A 97 -0.80 5.17 2.03
N LEU A 98 -0.31 6.09 1.20
CA LEU A 98 -1.15 6.93 0.35
C LEU A 98 -1.93 6.09 -0.65
N LEU A 99 -1.31 5.09 -1.27
CA LEU A 99 -1.95 4.20 -2.22
C LEU A 99 -3.11 3.42 -1.57
N VAL A 100 -2.88 2.85 -0.40
CA VAL A 100 -3.91 2.10 0.34
C VAL A 100 -5.03 3.01 0.84
N LEU A 101 -4.70 4.24 1.26
CA LEU A 101 -5.71 5.24 1.63
C LEU A 101 -6.59 5.62 0.43
N VAL A 102 -6.01 5.75 -0.77
CA VAL A 102 -6.80 5.98 -2.00
C VAL A 102 -7.77 4.83 -2.24
N TYR A 103 -7.32 3.58 -2.11
CA TYR A 103 -8.22 2.43 -2.22
C TYR A 103 -9.36 2.49 -1.21
N TYR A 104 -9.05 2.82 0.03
CA TYR A 104 -10.07 2.95 1.08
C TYR A 104 -11.07 4.07 0.76
N LEU A 105 -10.61 5.22 0.31
CA LEU A 105 -11.48 6.37 0.02
C LEU A 105 -12.40 6.13 -1.18
N PHE A 106 -11.98 5.35 -2.18
CA PHE A 106 -12.84 5.00 -3.31
C PHE A 106 -13.90 3.96 -2.92
N THR A 107 -13.54 3.00 -2.06
CA THR A 107 -14.44 1.93 -1.60
C THR A 107 -14.42 1.81 -0.07
N PRO A 108 -14.87 2.85 0.67
CA PRO A 108 -14.84 2.79 2.13
C PRO A 108 -15.81 1.72 2.66
N SER A 109 -15.44 1.07 3.75
CA SER A 109 -16.25 0.01 4.35
C SER A 109 -17.31 0.55 5.29
N PHE A 110 -18.01 1.61 4.91
CA PHE A 110 -19.11 2.14 5.67
C PHE A 110 -20.28 1.15 5.69
N TRP A 111 -20.92 0.99 6.82
CA TRP A 111 -21.97 -0.02 7.02
C TRP A 111 -23.23 0.19 6.14
N TRP A 112 -23.44 1.41 5.64
CA TRP A 112 -24.57 1.73 4.76
C TRP A 112 -24.27 1.59 3.26
N LEU A 113 -23.02 1.25 2.89
CA LEU A 113 -22.63 1.06 1.49
C LEU A 113 -22.57 -0.42 1.15
N GLU A 114 -23.14 -0.76 0.00
CA GLU A 114 -23.12 -2.11 -0.55
C GLU A 114 -22.23 -2.15 -1.81
N TYR A 115 -21.49 -3.22 -1.97
CA TYR A 115 -20.57 -3.42 -3.08
C TYR A 115 -20.95 -4.66 -3.88
N ALA A 116 -20.80 -4.57 -5.23
CA ALA A 116 -21.10 -5.66 -6.14
C ALA A 116 -20.13 -6.85 -5.99
N ARG A 117 -18.88 -6.58 -5.58
CA ARG A 117 -17.88 -7.63 -5.36
C ARG A 117 -17.92 -8.14 -3.92
N PRO A 118 -17.81 -9.47 -3.75
CA PRO A 118 -17.66 -10.00 -2.40
C PRO A 118 -16.36 -9.46 -1.80
N GLY A 119 -16.46 -8.81 -0.67
CA GLY A 119 -15.34 -8.28 0.09
C GLY A 119 -15.15 -9.03 1.39
N GLU A 120 -13.98 -8.90 1.97
CA GLU A 120 -13.78 -9.26 3.35
C GLU A 120 -14.69 -8.39 4.23
N GLY A 121 -15.14 -8.94 5.35
CA GLY A 121 -16.09 -8.28 6.23
C GLY A 121 -15.70 -6.86 6.58
N SER A 122 -16.66 -5.98 6.53
CA SER A 122 -16.53 -4.62 7.02
C SER A 122 -16.87 -4.60 8.51
N TYR A 123 -15.97 -4.01 9.29
CA TYR A 123 -16.17 -3.82 10.73
C TYR A 123 -16.58 -2.37 10.99
N LEU A 124 -17.78 -2.02 10.56
CA LEU A 124 -18.35 -0.67 10.54
C LEU A 124 -17.60 0.25 9.56
N VAL A 125 -16.49 0.84 9.99
CA VAL A 125 -15.66 1.76 9.20
C VAL A 125 -14.29 1.15 8.90
N VAL A 126 -13.89 0.17 9.69
CA VAL A 126 -12.56 -0.43 9.61
C VAL A 126 -12.56 -1.62 8.64
N ASN A 127 -11.59 -1.65 7.75
CA ASN A 127 -11.29 -2.79 6.90
C ASN A 127 -9.77 -3.02 6.81
N LYS A 128 -9.35 -4.03 6.06
CA LYS A 128 -7.92 -4.34 5.90
C LYS A 128 -7.11 -3.17 5.36
N ASN A 129 -7.67 -2.37 4.47
CA ASN A 129 -6.97 -1.22 3.88
C ASN A 129 -6.63 -0.16 4.93
N LEU A 130 -7.57 0.15 5.82
CA LEU A 130 -7.34 1.11 6.88
C LEU A 130 -6.30 0.60 7.88
N ILE A 131 -6.38 -0.68 8.26
CA ILE A 131 -5.40 -1.33 9.15
C ILE A 131 -4.01 -1.30 8.52
N GLU A 132 -3.90 -1.64 7.24
CA GLU A 132 -2.63 -1.66 6.52
C GLU A 132 -2.04 -0.25 6.36
N ALA A 133 -2.87 0.78 6.12
CA ALA A 133 -2.43 2.16 6.10
C ALA A 133 -1.83 2.60 7.45
N CYS A 134 -2.46 2.24 8.55
CA CYS A 134 -1.94 2.50 9.90
C CYS A 134 -0.63 1.75 10.16
N ALA A 135 -0.53 0.50 9.71
CA ALA A 135 0.69 -0.30 9.85
C ALA A 135 1.85 0.32 9.04
N LEU A 136 1.59 0.81 7.84
CA LEU A 136 2.58 1.52 7.02
C LEU A 136 2.99 2.86 7.65
N PHE A 137 2.08 3.55 8.31
CA PHE A 137 2.39 4.75 9.07
C PHE A 137 3.36 4.45 10.21
N VAL A 138 3.16 3.35 10.94
CA VAL A 138 4.09 2.89 11.97
C VAL A 138 5.45 2.57 11.37
N VAL A 139 5.52 1.88 10.24
CA VAL A 139 6.77 1.59 9.54
C VAL A 139 7.47 2.88 9.08
N TYR A 140 6.71 3.88 8.67
CA TYR A 140 7.24 5.20 8.32
C TYR A 140 7.85 5.93 9.52
N LEU A 141 7.18 5.89 10.68
CA LEU A 141 7.66 6.55 11.89
C LEU A 141 8.92 5.88 12.46
N PHE A 142 9.06 4.59 12.29
CA PHE A 142 10.20 3.80 12.78
C PHE A 142 10.95 3.17 11.60
N PRO A 143 11.83 3.91 10.91
CA PRO A 143 12.47 3.48 9.66
C PRO A 143 13.56 2.43 9.92
N THR A 144 13.15 1.18 10.03
CA THR A 144 14.06 0.04 10.29
C THR A 144 14.97 -0.28 9.11
N SER A 145 14.68 0.21 7.91
CA SER A 145 15.50 0.01 6.70
C SER A 145 16.91 0.60 6.83
N GLU A 146 17.07 1.61 7.66
CA GLU A 146 18.40 2.21 7.96
C GLU A 146 19.25 1.32 8.86
N LEU A 147 18.63 0.40 9.60
CA LEU A 147 19.29 -0.53 10.50
C LEU A 147 19.39 -1.93 9.91
N ILE A 148 18.28 -2.44 9.33
CA ILE A 148 18.19 -3.75 8.68
C ILE A 148 17.54 -3.56 7.31
N GLY A 149 18.36 -3.35 6.27
CA GLY A 149 17.90 -3.15 4.90
C GLY A 149 18.99 -2.56 4.03
N LEU A 150 18.72 -2.44 2.73
CA LEU A 150 19.66 -1.90 1.74
C LEU A 150 19.95 -0.41 1.98
N ASP A 151 19.08 0.35 2.62
CA ASP A 151 19.31 1.74 2.99
C ASP A 151 20.59 1.88 3.84
N ARG A 152 20.86 0.91 4.68
CA ARG A 152 22.10 0.86 5.46
C ARG A 152 23.35 0.83 4.58
N LEU A 153 23.27 0.15 3.43
CA LEU A 153 24.41 0.04 2.51
C LEU A 153 24.52 1.27 1.60
N VAL A 154 23.38 1.80 1.14
CA VAL A 154 23.33 2.90 0.17
C VAL A 154 23.70 4.24 0.83
N PHE A 155 23.19 4.52 2.02
CA PHE A 155 23.38 5.83 2.68
C PHE A 155 24.53 5.89 3.67
N LYS A 156 25.12 4.75 4.03
CA LYS A 156 26.26 4.71 4.96
C LYS A 156 27.58 5.22 4.35
N ASN A 157 27.67 5.30 3.03
CA ASN A 157 28.88 5.77 2.35
C ASN A 157 29.00 7.30 2.25
N ASN A 158 28.07 8.05 2.82
CA ASN A 158 28.03 9.52 2.76
C ASN A 158 28.31 10.21 4.11
N SER A 159 28.84 9.49 5.10
CA SER A 159 29.24 10.05 6.38
C SER A 159 30.71 9.81 6.70
#